data_a0a1614d21c8171d2d64fd753ce25fc6
#
_entry.id   a0a1614d21c8171d2d64fd753ce25fc6
#
_cell.length_a   1.000
_cell.length_b   1.000
_cell.length_c   1.000
_cell.angle_alpha   90.00
_cell.angle_beta   90.00
_cell.angle_gamma   90.00
#
_symmetry.space_group_name_H-M   'P 1'
#
loop_
_entity.id
_entity.type
_entity.pdbx_description
1 polymer ?
#
loop_
_entity_poly.entity_id
_entity_poly.type
_entity_poly.pdbx_seq_one_letter_code
_entity_poly.pdbx_strand_id
1 'polypeptide(L)'
;LDELACSDAGHCSQGEVLLLDRMVQLSSDRRDNLVRYWLRQRTGFYPTEAQLLELQRQMLHSNTDAHPFIDLGSWRIERQRDRLLVQPIGLIEQPPTAELQLTWRGEAALEVPEWRGRLIFDEKGGPGIPRESLLASSLTLRARSGGERIKPGPGRPSRSLKNLFQE
;
A
#
# COMPACT_ATOMS: atom_id res chain seq x y z
N LEU A 1 -9.53 13.13 29.35
CA LEU A 1 -8.64 12.77 28.24
C LEU A 1 -9.41 12.19 27.05
N ASP A 2 -10.38 11.29 27.27
CA ASP A 2 -11.15 10.65 26.20
C ASP A 2 -12.05 11.64 25.42
N GLU A 3 -12.63 12.63 26.07
CA GLU A 3 -13.46 13.66 25.39
C GLU A 3 -12.63 14.52 24.42
N LEU A 4 -11.42 14.91 24.84
CA LEU A 4 -10.52 15.67 23.99
C LEU A 4 -10.05 14.83 22.82
N ALA A 5 -9.69 13.57 23.06
CA ALA A 5 -9.27 12.64 22.01
C ALA A 5 -10.40 12.32 21.02
N CYS A 6 -11.64 12.23 21.49
CA CYS A 6 -12.82 12.07 20.64
C CYS A 6 -13.02 13.28 19.73
N SER A 7 -12.89 14.50 20.29
CA SER A 7 -12.95 15.73 19.52
C SER A 7 -11.84 15.82 18.46
N ASP A 8 -10.60 15.48 18.86
CA ASP A 8 -9.46 15.44 17.94
C ASP A 8 -9.64 14.39 16.84
N ALA A 9 -10.19 13.22 17.18
CA ALA A 9 -10.53 12.19 16.21
C ALA A 9 -11.56 12.68 15.19
N GLY A 10 -12.59 13.42 15.63
CA GLY A 10 -13.56 14.03 14.73
C GLY A 10 -12.95 14.98 13.71
N HIS A 11 -11.90 15.72 14.11
CA HIS A 11 -11.20 16.66 13.24
C HIS A 11 -10.11 16.00 12.36
N CYS A 12 -9.41 15.01 12.92
CA CYS A 12 -8.24 14.39 12.28
C CYS A 12 -8.55 13.12 11.51
N SER A 13 -9.78 12.59 11.54
CA SER A 13 -10.14 11.40 10.78
C SER A 13 -11.03 11.68 9.58
N GLN A 14 -10.97 10.77 8.62
CA GLN A 14 -11.89 10.67 7.51
C GLN A 14 -12.30 9.20 7.36
N GLY A 15 -13.49 8.87 7.85
CA GLY A 15 -13.91 7.48 7.95
C GLY A 15 -13.02 6.72 8.93
N GLU A 16 -12.32 5.71 8.43
CA GLU A 16 -11.47 4.83 9.25
C GLU A 16 -10.01 5.26 9.36
N VAL A 17 -9.59 6.26 8.61
CA VAL A 17 -8.20 6.69 8.53
C VAL A 17 -7.94 7.97 9.30
N LEU A 18 -6.73 8.13 9.83
CA LEU A 18 -6.25 9.41 10.35
C LEU A 18 -5.51 10.19 9.27
N LEU A 19 -5.71 11.49 9.22
CA LEU A 19 -5.09 12.43 8.30
C LEU A 19 -3.86 13.07 8.96
N LEU A 20 -2.69 12.81 8.41
CA LEU A 20 -1.41 13.25 8.97
C LEU A 20 -1.26 14.78 8.98
N ASP A 21 -1.73 15.44 7.91
CA ASP A 21 -1.70 16.90 7.78
C ASP A 21 -2.44 17.61 8.92
N ARG A 22 -3.53 17.01 9.40
CA ARG A 22 -4.30 17.51 10.55
C ARG A 22 -3.66 17.13 11.88
N MET A 23 -3.13 15.91 11.96
CA MET A 23 -2.46 15.42 13.17
C MET A 23 -1.23 16.28 13.53
N VAL A 24 -0.44 16.72 12.55
CA VAL A 24 0.77 17.53 12.80
C VAL A 24 0.47 18.90 13.36
N GLN A 25 -0.78 19.39 13.26
CA GLN A 25 -1.23 20.64 13.88
C GLN A 25 -1.48 20.51 15.39
N LEU A 26 -1.61 19.28 15.90
CA LEU A 26 -1.79 19.03 17.32
C LEU A 26 -0.44 19.06 18.05
N SER A 27 -0.47 19.41 19.36
CA SER A 27 0.69 19.21 20.23
C SER A 27 1.04 17.72 20.34
N SER A 28 2.27 17.41 20.75
CA SER A 28 2.74 16.02 20.91
C SER A 28 1.78 15.20 21.79
N ASP A 29 1.43 15.73 22.96
CA ASP A 29 0.57 15.03 23.92
C ASP A 29 -0.84 14.77 23.35
N ARG A 30 -1.37 15.72 22.57
CA ARG A 30 -2.68 15.54 21.91
C ARG A 30 -2.60 14.50 20.81
N ARG A 31 -1.51 14.47 20.04
CA ARG A 31 -1.29 13.42 19.03
C ARG A 31 -1.22 12.02 19.66
N ASP A 32 -0.49 11.89 20.76
CA ASP A 32 -0.38 10.63 21.50
C ASP A 32 -1.73 10.15 21.99
N ASN A 33 -2.48 11.06 22.58
CA ASN A 33 -3.82 10.77 23.07
C ASN A 33 -4.78 10.39 21.93
N LEU A 34 -4.73 11.11 20.81
CA LEU A 34 -5.50 10.81 19.61
C LEU A 34 -5.18 9.42 19.06
N VAL A 35 -3.88 9.09 18.92
CA VAL A 35 -3.47 7.78 18.37
C VAL A 35 -3.88 6.63 19.30
N ARG A 36 -3.73 6.79 20.63
CA ARG A 36 -4.21 5.81 21.60
C ARG A 36 -5.72 5.60 21.50
N TYR A 37 -6.48 6.70 21.45
CA TYR A 37 -7.93 6.67 21.32
C TYR A 37 -8.35 5.98 20.01
N TRP A 38 -7.78 6.38 18.90
CA TRP A 38 -8.09 5.82 17.57
C TRP A 38 -7.78 4.33 17.49
N LEU A 39 -6.59 3.89 17.95
CA LEU A 39 -6.23 2.48 17.97
C LEU A 39 -7.16 1.67 18.87
N ARG A 40 -7.47 2.18 20.06
CA ARG A 40 -8.42 1.52 20.98
C ARG A 40 -9.78 1.31 20.33
N GLN A 41 -10.32 2.34 19.68
CA GLN A 41 -11.63 2.26 19.05
C GLN A 41 -11.66 1.26 17.88
N ARG A 42 -10.55 1.12 17.16
CA ARG A 42 -10.46 0.29 15.95
C ARG A 42 -10.06 -1.16 16.23
N THR A 43 -9.25 -1.36 17.24
CA THR A 43 -8.55 -2.63 17.44
C THR A 43 -8.74 -3.21 18.84
N GLY A 44 -9.21 -2.42 19.79
CA GLY A 44 -9.15 -2.74 21.21
C GLY A 44 -7.72 -2.72 21.79
N PHE A 45 -6.72 -2.42 21.01
CA PHE A 45 -5.31 -2.44 21.41
C PHE A 45 -4.89 -1.15 22.08
N TYR A 46 -4.09 -1.25 23.15
CA TYR A 46 -3.48 -0.13 23.85
C TYR A 46 -1.98 -0.12 23.63
N PRO A 47 -1.45 0.82 22.83
CA PRO A 47 -0.02 0.92 22.62
C PRO A 47 0.69 1.41 23.87
N THR A 48 1.85 0.85 24.13
CA THR A 48 2.79 1.36 25.15
C THR A 48 3.39 2.70 24.70
N GLU A 49 3.99 3.44 25.63
CA GLU A 49 4.67 4.70 25.31
C GLU A 49 5.80 4.52 24.29
N ALA A 50 6.59 3.45 24.44
CA ALA A 50 7.64 3.10 23.49
C ALA A 50 7.10 2.82 22.08
N GLN A 51 5.96 2.12 21.98
CA GLN A 51 5.30 1.83 20.71
C GLN A 51 4.74 3.10 20.04
N LEU A 52 4.20 4.03 20.83
CA LEU A 52 3.75 5.33 20.31
C LEU A 52 4.90 6.18 19.80
N LEU A 53 5.99 6.24 20.53
CA LEU A 53 7.18 6.97 20.13
C LEU A 53 7.74 6.42 18.81
N GLU A 54 7.83 5.09 18.68
CA GLU A 54 8.29 4.44 17.47
C GLU A 54 7.31 4.67 16.29
N LEU A 55 6.00 4.60 16.54
CA LEU A 55 4.99 4.90 15.55
C LEU A 55 5.14 6.33 15.03
N GLN A 56 5.28 7.31 15.93
CA GLN A 56 5.47 8.71 15.53
C GLN A 56 6.75 8.88 14.73
N ARG A 57 7.86 8.30 15.19
CA ARG A 57 9.13 8.37 14.50
C ARG A 57 9.04 7.84 13.08
N GLN A 58 8.42 6.70 12.88
CA GLN A 58 8.28 6.07 11.55
C GLN A 58 7.24 6.77 10.68
N MET A 59 6.09 7.15 11.26
CA MET A 59 4.96 7.65 10.47
C MET A 59 5.05 9.15 10.16
N LEU A 60 5.60 9.96 11.07
CA LEU A 60 5.66 11.40 10.87
C LEU A 60 6.95 11.87 10.18
N HIS A 61 8.07 11.16 10.39
CA HIS A 61 9.39 11.61 9.91
C HIS A 61 9.92 10.83 8.71
N SER A 62 9.20 9.83 8.20
CA SER A 62 9.61 9.14 6.98
C SER A 62 9.29 9.95 5.73
N ASN A 63 10.10 9.75 4.67
CA ASN A 63 9.86 10.37 3.38
C ASN A 63 8.47 9.99 2.83
N THR A 64 7.85 10.92 2.12
CA THR A 64 6.50 10.79 1.54
C THR A 64 6.35 9.58 0.60
N ASP A 65 7.44 9.17 -0.03
CA ASP A 65 7.49 8.03 -0.96
C ASP A 65 7.70 6.67 -0.28
N ALA A 66 8.00 6.66 1.02
CA ALA A 66 8.06 5.44 1.80
C ALA A 66 6.63 5.06 2.23
N HIS A 67 6.33 3.76 2.21
CA HIS A 67 5.13 3.20 2.82
C HIS A 67 5.53 2.55 4.16
N PRO A 68 5.87 3.35 5.19
CA PRO A 68 6.27 2.80 6.46
C PRO A 68 5.08 2.12 7.12
N PHE A 69 5.36 1.00 7.77
CA PHE A 69 4.38 0.30 8.58
C PHE A 69 5.01 -0.16 9.90
N ILE A 70 4.15 -0.36 10.88
CA ILE A 70 4.53 -0.95 12.17
C ILE A 70 3.48 -1.99 12.55
N ASP A 71 3.95 -3.14 13.02
CA ASP A 71 3.07 -4.20 13.50
C ASP A 71 2.94 -4.11 15.02
N LEU A 72 1.70 -4.02 15.50
CA LEU A 72 1.33 -3.94 16.90
C LEU A 72 0.37 -5.09 17.23
N GLY A 73 0.90 -6.17 17.80
CA GLY A 73 0.13 -7.39 18.04
C GLY A 73 -0.39 -8.00 16.73
N SER A 74 -1.71 -8.13 16.59
CA SER A 74 -2.36 -8.67 15.39
C SER A 74 -2.72 -7.60 14.35
N TRP A 75 -2.25 -6.37 14.54
CA TRP A 75 -2.63 -5.24 13.72
C TRP A 75 -1.42 -4.58 13.08
N ARG A 76 -1.58 -4.14 11.84
CA ARG A 76 -0.62 -3.32 11.11
C ARG A 76 -1.13 -1.90 10.99
N ILE A 77 -0.30 -0.94 11.38
CA ILE A 77 -0.51 0.47 11.10
C ILE A 77 0.40 0.83 9.94
N GLU A 78 -0.18 1.38 8.90
CA GLU A 78 0.53 1.72 7.66
C GLU A 78 0.28 3.18 7.31
N ARG A 79 1.33 3.85 6.84
CA ARG A 79 1.19 5.17 6.24
C ARG A 79 1.09 5.04 4.72
N GLN A 80 -0.01 5.56 4.19
CA GLN A 80 -0.22 5.72 2.74
C GLN A 80 -0.31 7.21 2.43
N ARG A 81 0.77 7.79 1.95
CA ARG A 81 0.91 9.24 1.71
C ARG A 81 0.67 10.07 2.98
N ASP A 82 -0.48 10.75 3.04
CA ASP A 82 -0.94 11.62 4.12
C ASP A 82 -1.92 10.95 5.10
N ARG A 83 -2.08 9.63 5.02
CA ARG A 83 -3.07 8.86 5.78
C ARG A 83 -2.44 7.76 6.59
N LEU A 84 -2.94 7.56 7.81
CA LEU A 84 -2.67 6.35 8.60
C LEU A 84 -3.88 5.43 8.54
N LEU A 85 -3.59 4.17 8.21
CA LEU A 85 -4.55 3.08 8.20
C LEU A 85 -4.18 2.05 9.26
N VAL A 86 -5.17 1.36 9.80
CA VAL A 86 -4.97 0.19 10.65
C VAL A 86 -5.75 -0.98 10.07
N GLN A 87 -5.10 -2.14 9.99
CA GLN A 87 -5.71 -3.35 9.43
C GLN A 87 -5.18 -4.60 10.14
N PRO A 88 -5.99 -5.65 10.26
CA PRO A 88 -5.53 -6.92 10.81
C PRO A 88 -4.43 -7.52 9.94
N ILE A 89 -3.35 -8.00 10.55
CA ILE A 89 -2.24 -8.65 9.81
C ILE A 89 -2.73 -9.87 9.03
N GLY A 90 -3.69 -10.62 9.58
CA GLY A 90 -4.27 -11.78 8.91
C GLY A 90 -5.11 -11.44 7.66
N LEU A 91 -5.53 -10.18 7.49
CA LEU A 91 -6.22 -9.69 6.29
C LEU A 91 -5.28 -9.00 5.30
N ILE A 92 -4.02 -8.78 5.68
CA ILE A 92 -3.02 -8.27 4.75
C ILE A 92 -2.74 -9.38 3.76
N GLU A 93 -3.29 -9.22 2.57
CA GLU A 93 -3.02 -10.14 1.48
C GLU A 93 -1.52 -10.08 1.15
N GLN A 94 -0.80 -11.12 1.55
CA GLN A 94 0.54 -11.32 1.00
C GLN A 94 0.34 -11.61 -0.48
N PRO A 95 0.99 -10.85 -1.37
CA PRO A 95 0.96 -11.22 -2.78
C PRO A 95 1.45 -12.66 -2.90
N PRO A 96 0.84 -13.47 -3.78
CA PRO A 96 1.29 -14.84 -3.99
C PRO A 96 2.81 -14.84 -4.24
N THR A 97 3.54 -15.62 -3.48
CA THR A 97 5.00 -15.75 -3.61
C THR A 97 5.39 -16.60 -4.82
N ALA A 98 4.44 -17.38 -5.32
CA ALA A 98 4.67 -18.26 -6.45
C ALA A 98 4.60 -17.48 -7.76
N GLU A 99 5.61 -17.71 -8.60
CA GLU A 99 5.60 -17.30 -9.99
C GLU A 99 4.60 -18.16 -10.75
N LEU A 100 3.68 -17.54 -11.49
CA LEU A 100 2.66 -18.21 -12.26
C LEU A 100 2.94 -18.05 -13.76
N GLN A 101 2.98 -19.16 -14.48
CA GLN A 101 3.10 -19.18 -15.92
C GLN A 101 1.71 -19.29 -16.55
N LEU A 102 1.38 -18.33 -17.42
CA LEU A 102 0.09 -18.25 -18.10
C LEU A 102 0.30 -18.32 -19.62
N THR A 103 -0.60 -18.99 -20.31
CA THR A 103 -0.63 -19.01 -21.78
C THR A 103 -1.88 -18.25 -22.24
N TRP A 104 -1.67 -17.14 -22.92
CA TRP A 104 -2.75 -16.38 -23.55
C TRP A 104 -3.04 -16.92 -24.95
N ARG A 105 -4.30 -17.15 -25.27
CA ARG A 105 -4.75 -17.70 -26.55
C ARG A 105 -5.64 -16.72 -27.35
N GLY A 106 -5.67 -15.45 -26.91
CA GLY A 106 -6.49 -14.41 -27.55
C GLY A 106 -7.76 -14.06 -26.80
N GLU A 107 -7.93 -14.53 -25.56
CA GLU A 107 -9.06 -14.19 -24.70
C GLU A 107 -9.02 -12.70 -24.31
N ALA A 108 -10.21 -12.07 -24.17
CA ALA A 108 -10.31 -10.70 -23.67
C ALA A 108 -9.91 -10.58 -22.19
N ALA A 109 -10.04 -11.66 -21.44
CA ALA A 109 -9.60 -11.72 -20.05
C ALA A 109 -9.16 -13.15 -19.68
N LEU A 110 -8.16 -13.26 -18.81
CA LEU A 110 -7.72 -14.48 -18.15
C LEU A 110 -7.98 -14.39 -16.67
N GLU A 111 -8.75 -15.31 -16.11
CA GLU A 111 -8.91 -15.43 -14.66
C GLU A 111 -7.63 -15.96 -14.02
N VAL A 112 -7.24 -15.36 -12.91
CA VAL A 112 -6.05 -15.75 -12.14
C VAL A 112 -6.47 -15.93 -10.68
N PRO A 113 -7.12 -17.06 -10.34
CA PRO A 113 -7.67 -17.32 -9.02
C PRO A 113 -6.63 -17.23 -7.89
N GLU A 114 -5.40 -17.68 -8.16
CA GLU A 114 -4.27 -17.60 -7.22
C GLU A 114 -3.92 -16.16 -6.83
N TRP A 115 -4.20 -15.22 -7.72
CA TRP A 115 -4.00 -13.78 -7.52
C TRP A 115 -5.32 -13.04 -7.25
N ARG A 116 -6.42 -13.79 -7.05
CA ARG A 116 -7.78 -13.27 -6.80
C ARG A 116 -8.16 -12.14 -7.76
N GLY A 117 -7.78 -12.29 -9.02
CA GLY A 117 -7.97 -11.27 -10.02
C GLY A 117 -8.03 -11.82 -11.43
N ARG A 118 -8.07 -10.92 -12.39
CA ARG A 118 -8.06 -11.27 -13.81
C ARG A 118 -7.15 -10.32 -14.57
N LEU A 119 -6.48 -10.82 -15.60
CA LEU A 119 -5.76 -10.03 -16.59
C LEU A 119 -6.72 -9.67 -17.72
N ILE A 120 -6.84 -8.38 -18.01
CA ILE A 120 -7.67 -7.87 -19.11
C ILE A 120 -6.73 -7.47 -20.24
N PHE A 121 -7.04 -7.93 -21.45
CA PHE A 121 -6.32 -7.59 -22.66
C PHE A 121 -7.15 -6.61 -23.47
N ASP A 122 -6.70 -5.37 -23.55
CA ASP A 122 -7.40 -4.29 -24.25
C ASP A 122 -6.69 -4.00 -25.58
N GLU A 123 -7.39 -4.29 -26.68
CA GLU A 123 -6.88 -4.00 -28.00
C GLU A 123 -7.13 -2.54 -28.38
N LYS A 124 -6.27 -1.65 -27.90
CA LYS A 124 -6.27 -0.23 -28.31
C LYS A 124 -5.14 0.04 -29.30
N GLY A 125 -5.44 0.80 -30.32
CA GLY A 125 -4.40 1.32 -31.21
C GLY A 125 -3.46 2.24 -30.41
N GLY A 126 -2.15 1.97 -30.43
CA GLY A 126 -1.15 2.74 -29.72
C GLY A 126 0.04 1.92 -29.22
N PRO A 127 0.86 2.46 -28.34
CA PRO A 127 1.99 1.75 -27.77
C PRO A 127 1.48 0.59 -26.87
N GLY A 128 1.95 -0.63 -27.17
CA GLY A 128 1.55 -1.83 -26.45
C GLY A 128 2.42 -3.01 -26.81
N ILE A 129 2.04 -4.20 -26.38
CA ILE A 129 2.71 -5.44 -26.73
C ILE A 129 2.03 -6.01 -27.99
N PRO A 130 2.76 -6.32 -29.07
CA PRO A 130 2.18 -6.91 -30.26
C PRO A 130 1.44 -8.21 -29.92
N ARG A 131 0.24 -8.38 -30.49
CA ARG A 131 -0.60 -9.58 -30.28
C ARG A 131 0.14 -10.87 -30.58
N GLU A 132 0.90 -10.87 -31.67
CA GLU A 132 1.68 -12.03 -32.10
C GLU A 132 2.75 -12.43 -31.08
N SER A 133 3.37 -11.46 -30.43
CA SER A 133 4.35 -11.71 -29.37
C SER A 133 3.71 -12.34 -28.14
N LEU A 134 2.49 -11.93 -27.79
CA LEU A 134 1.75 -12.52 -26.67
C LEU A 134 1.30 -13.96 -26.99
N LEU A 135 0.88 -14.23 -28.21
CA LEU A 135 0.49 -15.58 -28.64
C LEU A 135 1.67 -16.53 -28.73
N ALA A 136 2.85 -16.04 -29.06
CA ALA A 136 4.06 -16.83 -29.20
C ALA A 136 4.81 -17.10 -27.88
N SER A 137 4.41 -16.45 -26.79
CA SER A 137 5.15 -16.47 -25.51
C SER A 137 4.25 -16.89 -24.35
N SER A 138 4.83 -17.50 -23.33
CA SER A 138 4.18 -17.62 -22.02
C SER A 138 4.30 -16.30 -21.24
N LEU A 139 3.24 -15.93 -20.54
CA LEU A 139 3.23 -14.79 -19.65
C LEU A 139 3.64 -15.25 -18.26
N THR A 140 4.58 -14.54 -17.66
CA THR A 140 5.00 -14.79 -16.29
C THR A 140 4.40 -13.75 -15.38
N LEU A 141 3.55 -14.15 -14.44
CA LEU A 141 3.00 -13.32 -13.40
C LEU A 141 3.73 -13.58 -12.10
N ARG A 142 4.33 -12.54 -11.53
CA ARG A 142 5.04 -12.62 -10.25
C ARG A 142 4.86 -11.37 -9.42
N ALA A 143 4.94 -11.52 -8.11
CA ALA A 143 4.97 -10.37 -7.21
C ALA A 143 6.25 -9.56 -7.42
N ARG A 144 6.14 -8.26 -7.20
CA ARG A 144 7.29 -7.37 -7.23
C ARG A 144 8.19 -7.65 -6.04
N SER A 145 9.47 -7.94 -6.31
CA SER A 145 10.49 -8.20 -5.28
C SER A 145 11.40 -7.00 -4.99
N GLY A 146 11.26 -5.92 -5.79
CA GLY A 146 12.11 -4.74 -5.72
C GLY A 146 13.34 -4.86 -6.63
N GLY A 147 13.82 -3.71 -7.08
CA GLY A 147 14.98 -3.65 -7.98
C GLY A 147 14.71 -3.98 -9.45
N GLU A 148 13.46 -4.33 -9.81
CA GLU A 148 13.08 -4.62 -11.18
C GLU A 148 13.32 -3.41 -12.08
N ARG A 149 13.86 -3.70 -13.24
CA ARG A 149 14.11 -2.72 -14.29
C ARG A 149 13.40 -3.12 -15.58
N ILE A 150 12.84 -2.14 -16.25
CA ILE A 150 12.21 -2.31 -17.55
C ILE A 150 12.83 -1.36 -18.57
N LYS A 151 12.88 -1.77 -19.82
CA LYS A 151 13.23 -0.95 -20.96
C LYS A 151 11.93 -0.56 -21.68
N PRO A 152 11.45 0.70 -21.53
CA PRO A 152 10.10 1.08 -22.01
C PRO A 152 9.94 1.06 -23.54
N GLY A 153 11.02 0.91 -24.28
CA GLY A 153 10.99 0.84 -25.74
C GLY A 153 12.38 0.77 -26.35
N PRO A 154 12.47 0.54 -27.68
CA PRO A 154 13.72 0.55 -28.40
C PRO A 154 14.45 1.89 -28.23
N GLY A 155 15.76 1.85 -27.96
CA GLY A 155 16.59 3.06 -27.78
C GLY A 155 16.40 3.80 -26.45
N ARG A 156 15.42 3.46 -25.61
CA ARG A 156 15.26 4.11 -24.30
C ARG A 156 16.12 3.42 -23.22
N PRO A 157 16.65 4.18 -22.26
CA PRO A 157 17.42 3.62 -21.15
C PRO A 157 16.53 2.72 -20.26
N SER A 158 17.14 1.70 -19.66
CA SER A 158 16.48 0.88 -18.66
C SER A 158 16.18 1.70 -17.41
N ARG A 159 14.94 1.69 -16.94
CA ARG A 159 14.49 2.38 -15.74
C ARG A 159 14.00 1.39 -14.69
N SER A 160 14.08 1.76 -13.42
CA SER A 160 13.46 0.95 -12.37
C SER A 160 11.93 1.07 -12.45
N LEU A 161 11.22 -0.02 -12.18
CA LEU A 161 9.76 0.03 -12.08
C LEU A 161 9.28 1.07 -11.07
N LYS A 162 10.02 1.25 -9.97
CA LYS A 162 9.73 2.29 -8.97
C LYS A 162 9.61 3.68 -9.62
N ASN A 163 10.56 4.05 -10.46
CA ASN A 163 10.57 5.38 -11.11
C ASN A 163 9.45 5.54 -12.14
N LEU A 164 9.07 4.44 -12.83
CA LEU A 164 7.98 4.48 -13.81
C LEU A 164 6.59 4.62 -13.17
N PHE A 165 6.40 4.12 -11.96
CA PHE A 165 5.13 4.28 -11.23
C PHE A 165 5.01 5.62 -10.50
N GLN A 166 6.06 6.43 -10.47
CA GLN A 166 6.08 7.76 -9.86
C GLN A 166 5.85 8.90 -10.88
N GLU A 167 5.87 8.61 -12.17
CA GLU A 167 5.54 9.54 -13.26
C GLU A 167 4.01 9.57 -13.53
#